data_5495bc6f89f34196613d1d3a8854f819
#
_entry.id   5495bc6f89f34196613d1d3a8854f819
#
_cell.length_a   1.000
_cell.length_b   1.000
_cell.length_c   1.000
_cell.angle_alpha   90.00
_cell.angle_beta   90.00
_cell.angle_gamma   90.00
#
_symmetry.space_group_name_H-M   'P 1'
#
loop_
_entity.id
_entity.type
_entity.pdbx_description
1 polymer ?
#
loop_
_entity_poly.entity_id
_entity_poly.type
_entity_poly.pdbx_seq_one_letter_code
_entity_poly.pdbx_strand_id
1 'polypeptide(L)'
;WLSPWPGRRPMKILAVPNSLHSELASCVSIELGICGPYHVLASGCAAGLDAVGMAAMLMRQGVVKRALAIGLDLPLCRELLGTYWASGMLSRNGLNDPYGPLADGMCISEGGAAIALELSSAPGIYVKDYLVNSDAYSPLGMPEDGKSIAALLEAALKSRDGAVPLTVCPHASGTAGNSVSERAALKRVFKD
;
A
#
# COMPACT_ATOMS: atom_id res chain seq x y z
N TRP A 1 -31.26 13.30 -16.63
CA TRP A 1 -30.10 14.18 -16.59
C TRP A 1 -29.45 14.17 -17.97
N LEU A 2 -29.58 15.25 -18.71
CA LEU A 2 -28.93 15.42 -20.00
C LEU A 2 -27.43 15.66 -19.75
N SER A 3 -26.57 14.89 -20.42
CA SER A 3 -25.14 15.18 -20.41
C SER A 3 -24.89 16.58 -20.90
N PRO A 4 -24.16 17.46 -20.19
CA PRO A 4 -23.84 18.80 -20.66
C PRO A 4 -22.89 18.79 -21.89
N TRP A 5 -22.45 17.61 -22.31
CA TRP A 5 -21.53 17.43 -23.42
C TRP A 5 -22.22 16.83 -24.63
N PRO A 6 -22.41 17.58 -25.71
CA PRO A 6 -23.04 17.08 -26.92
C PRO A 6 -22.36 15.81 -27.47
N GLY A 7 -23.15 14.82 -27.86
CA GLY A 7 -22.66 13.59 -28.45
C GLY A 7 -22.16 12.49 -27.47
N ARG A 8 -22.23 12.71 -26.15
CA ARG A 8 -21.90 11.68 -25.16
C ARG A 8 -23.15 10.91 -24.70
N ARG A 9 -22.98 9.62 -24.42
CA ARG A 9 -24.03 8.79 -23.83
C ARG A 9 -24.41 9.33 -22.42
N PRO A 10 -25.66 9.29 -22.01
CA PRO A 10 -26.05 9.65 -20.65
C PRO A 10 -25.29 8.79 -19.64
N MET A 11 -24.81 9.41 -18.58
CA MET A 11 -24.17 8.68 -17.48
C MET A 11 -25.21 7.84 -16.76
N LYS A 12 -24.82 6.60 -16.40
CA LYS A 12 -25.65 5.75 -15.56
C LYS A 12 -25.81 6.39 -14.18
N ILE A 13 -26.97 6.20 -13.53
CA ILE A 13 -27.26 6.76 -12.21
C ILE A 13 -26.25 6.33 -11.15
N LEU A 14 -25.67 5.15 -11.31
CA LEU A 14 -24.64 4.60 -10.42
C LEU A 14 -23.21 5.08 -10.75
N ALA A 15 -23.01 5.94 -11.76
CA ALA A 15 -21.69 6.40 -12.13
C ALA A 15 -21.02 7.21 -11.00
N VAL A 16 -21.81 8.00 -10.24
CA VAL A 16 -21.28 8.78 -9.11
C VAL A 16 -20.92 7.87 -7.92
N PRO A 17 -21.82 7.01 -7.39
CA PRO A 17 -21.45 6.06 -6.35
C PRO A 17 -20.22 5.24 -6.72
N ASN A 18 -20.17 4.70 -7.93
CA ASN A 18 -19.07 3.85 -8.41
C ASN A 18 -17.73 4.60 -8.63
N SER A 19 -17.73 5.91 -8.49
CA SER A 19 -16.49 6.72 -8.56
C SER A 19 -15.96 7.13 -7.18
N LEU A 20 -16.68 6.80 -6.11
CA LEU A 20 -16.28 7.14 -4.76
C LEU A 20 -15.28 6.11 -4.21
N HIS A 21 -14.20 6.57 -3.61
CA HIS A 21 -13.22 5.69 -2.96
C HIS A 21 -13.83 4.85 -1.82
N SER A 22 -14.93 5.32 -1.22
CA SER A 22 -15.64 4.62 -0.15
C SER A 22 -16.53 3.47 -0.65
N GLU A 23 -16.76 3.33 -1.96
CA GLU A 23 -17.68 2.33 -2.49
C GLU A 23 -17.30 0.91 -2.10
N LEU A 24 -16.01 0.55 -2.22
CA LEU A 24 -15.52 -0.76 -1.81
C LEU A 24 -15.86 -1.08 -0.36
N ALA A 25 -15.59 -0.14 0.56
CA ALA A 25 -15.89 -0.32 1.98
C ALA A 25 -17.39 -0.45 2.22
N SER A 26 -18.20 0.31 1.50
CA SER A 26 -19.67 0.24 1.58
C SER A 26 -20.20 -1.10 1.06
N CYS A 27 -19.71 -1.58 -0.08
CA CYS A 27 -20.10 -2.88 -0.65
C CYS A 27 -19.76 -4.03 0.30
N VAL A 28 -18.55 -4.05 0.85
CA VAL A 28 -18.13 -5.07 1.82
C VAL A 28 -18.96 -4.99 3.10
N SER A 29 -19.23 -3.78 3.59
CA SER A 29 -20.08 -3.55 4.77
C SER A 29 -21.48 -4.13 4.58
N ILE A 30 -22.10 -3.88 3.42
CA ILE A 30 -23.44 -4.38 3.08
C ILE A 30 -23.43 -5.91 2.95
N GLU A 31 -22.49 -6.46 2.19
CA GLU A 31 -22.41 -7.90 1.91
C GLU A 31 -22.17 -8.73 3.16
N LEU A 32 -21.31 -8.24 4.06
CA LEU A 32 -20.94 -8.94 5.29
C LEU A 32 -21.73 -8.50 6.52
N GLY A 33 -22.66 -7.54 6.40
CA GLY A 33 -23.45 -7.00 7.53
C GLY A 33 -22.58 -6.30 8.58
N ILE A 34 -21.48 -5.66 8.18
CA ILE A 34 -20.56 -4.96 9.09
C ILE A 34 -21.08 -3.54 9.31
N CYS A 35 -21.57 -3.24 10.53
CA CYS A 35 -22.14 -1.94 10.90
C CYS A 35 -21.15 -1.06 11.70
N GLY A 36 -19.89 -1.43 11.79
CA GLY A 36 -18.84 -0.67 12.46
C GLY A 36 -18.33 0.52 11.64
N PRO A 37 -17.46 1.35 12.21
CA PRO A 37 -16.82 2.43 11.46
C PRO A 37 -15.95 1.88 10.34
N TYR A 38 -15.88 2.60 9.23
CA TYR A 38 -14.94 2.31 8.16
C TYR A 38 -14.10 3.54 7.80
N HIS A 39 -12.89 3.29 7.34
CA HIS A 39 -11.96 4.31 6.88
C HIS A 39 -11.39 3.92 5.52
N VAL A 40 -11.18 4.90 4.66
CA VAL A 40 -10.48 4.71 3.39
C VAL A 40 -9.15 5.43 3.48
N LEU A 41 -8.07 4.69 3.26
CA LEU A 41 -6.70 5.19 3.33
C LEU A 41 -6.13 5.28 1.92
N ALA A 42 -5.62 6.44 1.57
CA ALA A 42 -5.11 6.75 0.24
C ALA A 42 -3.65 7.24 0.30
N SER A 43 -2.80 6.49 0.99
CA SER A 43 -1.37 6.78 1.16
C SER A 43 -0.49 6.16 0.06
N GLY A 44 -1.05 6.00 -1.13
CA GLY A 44 -0.34 5.41 -2.27
C GLY A 44 -0.02 3.93 -2.03
N CYS A 45 1.19 3.53 -2.40
CA CYS A 45 1.64 2.13 -2.30
C CYS A 45 1.66 1.57 -0.87
N ALA A 46 1.66 2.42 0.16
CA ALA A 46 1.61 2.02 1.57
C ALA A 46 0.19 1.75 2.07
N ALA A 47 -0.86 2.13 1.33
CA ALA A 47 -2.25 2.13 1.81
C ALA A 47 -2.72 0.79 2.37
N GLY A 48 -2.31 -0.33 1.77
CA GLY A 48 -2.65 -1.67 2.26
C GLY A 48 -2.04 -1.98 3.64
N LEU A 49 -0.77 -1.61 3.86
CA LEU A 49 -0.11 -1.75 5.16
C LEU A 49 -0.69 -0.78 6.18
N ASP A 50 -1.01 0.44 5.76
CA ASP A 50 -1.66 1.45 6.61
C ASP A 50 -3.04 0.97 7.07
N ALA A 51 -3.80 0.29 6.21
CA ALA A 51 -5.08 -0.30 6.59
C ALA A 51 -4.93 -1.33 7.72
N VAL A 52 -3.93 -2.21 7.63
CA VAL A 52 -3.62 -3.20 8.68
C VAL A 52 -3.16 -2.50 9.96
N GLY A 53 -2.25 -1.55 9.86
CA GLY A 53 -1.70 -0.82 10.99
C GLY A 53 -2.74 0.03 11.71
N MET A 54 -3.56 0.77 10.97
CA MET A 54 -4.67 1.57 11.52
C MET A 54 -5.70 0.69 12.22
N ALA A 55 -6.09 -0.44 11.60
CA ALA A 55 -7.00 -1.39 12.21
C ALA A 55 -6.45 -1.91 13.55
N ALA A 56 -5.18 -2.32 13.60
CA ALA A 56 -4.53 -2.77 14.83
C ALA A 56 -4.48 -1.66 15.90
N MET A 57 -4.24 -0.43 15.51
CA MET A 57 -4.23 0.72 16.42
C MET A 57 -5.63 0.99 17.02
N LEU A 58 -6.69 1.00 16.20
CA LEU A 58 -8.06 1.19 16.66
C LEU A 58 -8.50 0.07 17.61
N MET A 59 -8.08 -1.16 17.35
CA MET A 59 -8.36 -2.31 18.23
C MET A 59 -7.63 -2.17 19.56
N ARG A 60 -6.36 -1.77 19.59
CA ARG A 60 -5.60 -1.53 20.83
C ARG A 60 -6.17 -0.41 21.66
N GLN A 61 -6.75 0.61 21.02
CA GLN A 61 -7.46 1.71 21.71
C GLN A 61 -8.87 1.32 22.18
N GLY A 62 -9.32 0.10 21.89
CA GLY A 62 -10.64 -0.38 22.28
C GLY A 62 -11.81 0.20 21.47
N VAL A 63 -11.53 0.88 20.35
CA VAL A 63 -12.57 1.44 19.47
C VAL A 63 -13.39 0.33 18.81
N VAL A 64 -12.70 -0.73 18.38
CA VAL A 64 -13.33 -1.93 17.80
C VAL A 64 -12.67 -3.19 18.36
N LYS A 65 -13.42 -4.30 18.39
CA LYS A 65 -12.91 -5.59 18.86
C LYS A 65 -12.33 -6.45 17.75
N ARG A 66 -12.83 -6.29 16.54
CA ARG A 66 -12.41 -6.97 15.32
C ARG A 66 -12.40 -5.97 14.18
N ALA A 67 -11.55 -6.19 13.21
CA ALA A 67 -11.45 -5.36 12.02
C ALA A 67 -11.17 -6.20 10.79
N LEU A 68 -11.64 -5.72 9.63
CA LEU A 68 -11.28 -6.22 8.33
C LEU A 68 -10.44 -5.15 7.63
N ALA A 69 -9.16 -5.45 7.39
CA ALA A 69 -8.28 -4.59 6.60
C ALA A 69 -8.24 -5.10 5.16
N ILE A 70 -8.48 -4.21 4.20
CA ILE A 70 -8.54 -4.55 2.77
C ILE A 70 -7.56 -3.66 2.02
N GLY A 71 -6.71 -4.28 1.20
CA GLY A 71 -5.91 -3.60 0.19
C GLY A 71 -6.41 -4.02 -1.18
N LEU A 72 -6.68 -3.06 -2.05
CA LEU A 72 -7.13 -3.30 -3.42
C LEU A 72 -6.51 -2.27 -4.35
N ASP A 73 -6.01 -2.72 -5.48
CA ASP A 73 -5.60 -1.87 -6.58
C ASP A 73 -5.98 -2.48 -7.92
N LEU A 74 -6.68 -1.71 -8.76
CA LEU A 74 -7.18 -2.11 -10.08
C LEU A 74 -6.77 -1.07 -11.14
N PRO A 75 -5.46 -0.90 -11.40
CA PRO A 75 -4.94 0.18 -12.23
C PRO A 75 -4.92 -0.14 -13.73
N LEU A 76 -5.34 -1.32 -14.17
CA LEU A 76 -5.20 -1.76 -15.57
C LEU A 76 -6.24 -1.11 -16.49
N CYS A 77 -6.36 0.22 -16.42
CA CYS A 77 -7.11 0.99 -17.42
C CYS A 77 -6.15 1.77 -18.33
N ARG A 78 -6.62 2.05 -19.53
CA ARG A 78 -5.82 2.67 -20.61
C ARG A 78 -5.19 4.00 -20.18
N GLU A 79 -5.94 4.80 -19.46
CA GLU A 79 -5.55 6.14 -19.03
C GLU A 79 -4.42 6.09 -18.00
N LEU A 80 -4.54 5.22 -17.00
CA LEU A 80 -3.51 5.04 -15.97
C LEU A 80 -2.24 4.39 -16.56
N LEU A 81 -2.40 3.32 -17.34
CA LEU A 81 -1.26 2.69 -18.01
C LEU A 81 -0.51 3.66 -18.92
N GLY A 82 -1.24 4.51 -19.68
CA GLY A 82 -0.64 5.55 -20.50
C GLY A 82 0.14 6.58 -19.69
N THR A 83 -0.37 6.95 -18.52
CA THR A 83 0.29 7.89 -17.60
C THR A 83 1.57 7.27 -17.00
N TYR A 84 1.51 6.05 -16.52
CA TYR A 84 2.67 5.34 -16.00
C TYR A 84 3.74 5.10 -17.09
N TRP A 85 3.31 4.77 -18.30
CA TRP A 85 4.24 4.65 -19.43
C TRP A 85 4.92 5.97 -19.75
N ALA A 86 4.15 7.05 -19.85
CA ALA A 86 4.68 8.38 -20.17
C ALA A 86 5.61 8.92 -19.07
N SER A 87 5.39 8.55 -17.81
CA SER A 87 6.29 8.91 -16.69
C SER A 87 7.60 8.09 -16.65
N GLY A 88 7.73 7.05 -17.48
CA GLY A 88 8.90 6.17 -17.48
C GLY A 88 8.98 5.24 -16.27
N MET A 89 7.88 5.02 -15.56
CA MET A 89 7.85 4.15 -14.38
C MET A 89 7.66 2.68 -14.71
N LEU A 90 7.10 2.35 -15.90
CA LEU A 90 6.90 0.97 -16.31
C LEU A 90 8.18 0.36 -16.91
N SER A 91 8.40 -0.91 -16.59
CA SER A 91 9.45 -1.72 -17.22
C SER A 91 9.21 -1.82 -18.74
N ARG A 92 10.25 -1.61 -19.52
CA ARG A 92 10.22 -1.73 -20.99
C ARG A 92 10.53 -3.15 -21.44
N ASN A 93 11.29 -3.90 -20.63
CA ASN A 93 11.65 -5.28 -20.92
C ASN A 93 10.61 -6.29 -20.37
N GLY A 94 9.62 -5.82 -19.60
CA GLY A 94 8.57 -6.65 -19.01
C GLY A 94 9.05 -7.56 -17.87
N LEU A 95 10.25 -7.33 -17.34
CA LEU A 95 10.82 -8.10 -16.24
C LEU A 95 10.64 -7.38 -14.92
N ASN A 96 10.27 -8.13 -13.88
CA ASN A 96 10.26 -7.67 -12.51
C ASN A 96 11.58 -8.11 -11.84
N ASP A 97 12.58 -7.24 -11.88
CA ASP A 97 13.92 -7.47 -11.33
C ASP A 97 14.34 -6.29 -10.42
N PRO A 98 13.69 -6.11 -9.26
CA PRO A 98 13.77 -4.87 -8.46
C PRO A 98 15.19 -4.43 -8.09
N TYR A 99 16.10 -5.37 -7.89
CA TYR A 99 17.47 -5.10 -7.47
C TYR A 99 18.52 -5.67 -8.42
N GLY A 100 18.12 -6.31 -9.49
CA GLY A 100 19.03 -6.92 -10.44
C GLY A 100 19.49 -5.95 -11.52
N PRO A 101 20.37 -6.43 -12.40
CA PRO A 101 20.94 -5.61 -13.47
C PRO A 101 19.94 -5.24 -14.57
N LEU A 102 18.79 -5.92 -14.63
CA LEU A 102 17.73 -5.69 -15.60
C LEU A 102 16.59 -4.82 -15.08
N ALA A 103 16.74 -4.26 -13.88
CA ALA A 103 15.75 -3.36 -13.28
C ALA A 103 15.63 -2.07 -14.12
N ASP A 104 14.51 -1.88 -14.80
CA ASP A 104 14.24 -0.72 -15.65
C ASP A 104 12.88 -0.08 -15.40
N GLY A 105 12.12 -0.58 -14.43
CA GLY A 105 10.80 -0.08 -14.08
C GLY A 105 9.95 -1.13 -13.36
N MET A 106 8.71 -0.79 -13.07
CA MET A 106 7.76 -1.69 -12.43
C MET A 106 6.91 -2.45 -13.45
N CYS A 107 6.50 -3.68 -13.10
CA CYS A 107 5.46 -4.42 -13.80
C CYS A 107 4.15 -4.23 -13.03
N ILE A 108 3.21 -3.50 -13.64
CA ILE A 108 1.92 -3.19 -13.01
C ILE A 108 0.95 -4.35 -13.18
N SER A 109 0.17 -4.65 -12.16
CA SER A 109 -0.88 -5.67 -12.19
C SER A 109 -2.05 -5.24 -11.31
N GLU A 110 -3.12 -6.01 -11.34
CA GLU A 110 -4.26 -5.84 -10.45
C GLU A 110 -4.23 -6.88 -9.35
N GLY A 111 -4.72 -6.50 -8.18
CA GLY A 111 -4.80 -7.42 -7.06
C GLY A 111 -5.52 -6.84 -5.85
N GLY A 112 -5.90 -7.74 -4.96
CA GLY A 112 -6.49 -7.38 -3.70
C GLY A 112 -6.28 -8.47 -2.65
N ALA A 113 -6.26 -8.05 -1.40
CA ALA A 113 -6.19 -8.93 -0.25
C ALA A 113 -7.01 -8.36 0.90
N ALA A 114 -7.54 -9.26 1.73
CA ALA A 114 -8.24 -8.87 2.96
C ALA A 114 -7.70 -9.68 4.13
N ILE A 115 -7.52 -9.02 5.27
CA ILE A 115 -7.04 -9.63 6.51
C ILE A 115 -8.03 -9.33 7.62
N ALA A 116 -8.58 -10.37 8.24
CA ALA A 116 -9.38 -10.23 9.45
C ALA A 116 -8.46 -10.21 10.67
N LEU A 117 -8.67 -9.23 11.54
CA LEU A 117 -7.90 -9.00 12.75
C LEU A 117 -8.81 -9.10 13.96
N GLU A 118 -8.30 -9.68 15.05
CA GLU A 118 -8.95 -9.69 16.37
C GLU A 118 -7.92 -9.59 17.49
N LEU A 119 -8.33 -9.09 18.64
CA LEU A 119 -7.50 -9.14 19.84
C LEU A 119 -7.50 -10.57 20.39
N SER A 120 -6.32 -11.18 20.50
CA SER A 120 -6.16 -12.54 20.98
C SER A 120 -4.86 -12.70 21.74
N SER A 121 -4.87 -13.59 22.74
CA SER A 121 -3.69 -14.11 23.42
C SER A 121 -3.30 -15.52 22.96
N ALA A 122 -4.07 -16.12 22.06
CA ALA A 122 -3.79 -17.44 21.52
C ALA A 122 -2.57 -17.42 20.59
N PRO A 123 -1.77 -18.49 20.47
CA PRO A 123 -0.67 -18.53 19.50
C PRO A 123 -1.14 -18.21 18.08
N GLY A 124 -0.38 -17.37 17.37
CA GLY A 124 -0.76 -16.93 16.03
C GLY A 124 0.23 -15.93 15.42
N ILE A 125 -0.18 -15.28 14.35
CA ILE A 125 0.55 -14.17 13.70
C ILE A 125 0.00 -12.88 14.26
N TYR A 126 0.88 -11.99 14.70
CA TYR A 126 0.51 -10.74 15.35
C TYR A 126 1.03 -9.53 14.61
N VAL A 127 0.21 -8.48 14.52
CA VAL A 127 0.67 -7.13 14.19
C VAL A 127 1.28 -6.56 15.46
N LYS A 128 2.61 -6.57 15.55
CA LYS A 128 3.33 -6.09 16.75
C LYS A 128 3.39 -4.59 16.80
N ASP A 129 3.81 -3.96 15.71
CA ASP A 129 3.96 -2.52 15.60
C ASP A 129 3.41 -2.00 14.27
N TYR A 130 3.11 -0.72 14.24
CA TYR A 130 2.79 0.04 13.04
C TYR A 130 3.55 1.37 13.12
N LEU A 131 4.45 1.56 12.19
CA LEU A 131 5.35 2.71 12.13
C LEU A 131 5.24 3.38 10.78
N VAL A 132 5.09 4.69 10.77
CA VAL A 132 5.00 5.50 9.55
C VAL A 132 5.86 6.74 9.68
N ASN A 133 6.38 7.22 8.56
CA ASN A 133 6.99 8.52 8.44
C ASN A 133 6.76 9.11 7.04
N SER A 134 7.20 10.34 6.85
CA SER A 134 7.27 11.00 5.55
C SER A 134 8.70 11.52 5.36
N ASP A 135 9.23 11.38 4.15
CA ASP A 135 10.55 11.90 3.81
C ASP A 135 10.54 13.39 3.42
N ALA A 136 9.37 13.95 3.15
CA ALA A 136 9.15 15.34 2.75
C ALA A 136 10.04 15.78 1.56
N TYR A 137 10.30 14.85 0.64
CA TYR A 137 11.25 15.03 -0.46
C TYR A 137 10.56 15.34 -1.79
N SER A 138 9.69 14.46 -2.25
CA SER A 138 9.07 14.56 -3.57
C SER A 138 7.74 13.83 -3.60
N PRO A 139 6.76 14.26 -4.42
CA PRO A 139 5.50 13.52 -4.60
C PRO A 139 5.68 12.11 -5.19
N LEU A 140 6.74 11.87 -5.96
CA LEU A 140 6.98 10.62 -6.68
C LEU A 140 8.37 10.02 -6.45
N GLY A 141 9.35 10.85 -6.13
CA GLY A 141 10.73 10.43 -5.95
C GLY A 141 11.04 10.06 -4.51
N MET A 142 12.07 9.26 -4.32
CA MET A 142 12.63 8.90 -3.00
C MET A 142 14.04 9.46 -2.85
N PRO A 143 14.45 9.92 -1.64
CA PRO A 143 15.83 10.32 -1.39
C PRO A 143 16.79 9.14 -1.59
N GLU A 144 17.87 9.34 -2.34
CA GLU A 144 18.84 8.28 -2.63
C GLU A 144 19.54 7.73 -1.38
N ASP A 145 19.61 8.53 -0.32
CA ASP A 145 20.30 8.16 0.93
C ASP A 145 19.53 7.17 1.81
N GLY A 146 18.26 6.90 1.51
CA GLY A 146 17.40 5.95 2.20
C GLY A 146 17.21 6.18 3.70
N LYS A 147 17.49 7.39 4.21
CA LYS A 147 17.46 7.69 5.66
C LYS A 147 16.10 7.45 6.30
N SER A 148 15.03 7.86 5.63
CA SER A 148 13.67 7.72 6.16
C SER A 148 13.27 6.25 6.29
N ILE A 149 13.61 5.43 5.29
CA ILE A 149 13.38 3.98 5.31
C ILE A 149 14.23 3.34 6.42
N ALA A 150 15.51 3.70 6.52
CA ALA A 150 16.40 3.18 7.55
C ALA A 150 15.88 3.50 8.96
N ALA A 151 15.39 4.71 9.20
CA ALA A 151 14.83 5.12 10.49
C ALA A 151 13.63 4.26 10.91
N LEU A 152 12.73 3.91 9.96
CA LEU A 152 11.60 3.00 10.23
C LEU A 152 12.09 1.59 10.56
N LEU A 153 13.06 1.05 9.79
CA LEU A 153 13.63 -0.27 10.04
C LEU A 153 14.32 -0.32 11.39
N GLU A 154 15.13 0.69 11.75
CA GLU A 154 15.79 0.78 13.05
C GLU A 154 14.79 0.86 14.20
N ALA A 155 13.70 1.61 14.05
CA ALA A 155 12.64 1.69 15.04
C ALA A 155 11.91 0.35 15.22
N ALA A 156 11.60 -0.34 14.12
CA ALA A 156 10.98 -1.67 14.15
C ALA A 156 11.89 -2.72 14.82
N LEU A 157 13.20 -2.65 14.59
CA LEU A 157 14.15 -3.57 15.19
C LEU A 157 14.32 -3.40 16.70
N LYS A 158 14.05 -2.19 17.25
CA LYS A 158 14.12 -1.94 18.70
C LYS A 158 13.07 -2.73 19.48
N SER A 159 11.91 -2.98 18.89
CA SER A 159 10.83 -3.74 19.52
C SER A 159 10.90 -5.24 19.26
N ARG A 160 11.88 -5.70 18.47
CA ARG A 160 12.03 -7.08 18.05
C ARG A 160 12.64 -7.95 19.15
N ASP A 161 12.15 -9.18 19.29
CA ASP A 161 12.84 -10.25 19.98
C ASP A 161 13.95 -10.81 19.06
N GLY A 162 15.21 -10.65 19.50
CA GLY A 162 16.38 -11.07 18.74
C GLY A 162 16.47 -12.57 18.45
N ALA A 163 15.77 -13.40 19.23
CA ALA A 163 15.74 -14.85 19.05
C ALA A 163 14.89 -15.32 17.84
N VAL A 164 14.01 -14.46 17.33
CA VAL A 164 13.12 -14.80 16.19
C VAL A 164 13.83 -14.45 14.87
N PRO A 165 13.86 -15.35 13.87
CA PRO A 165 14.36 -15.03 12.53
C PRO A 165 13.68 -13.81 11.94
N LEU A 166 14.43 -12.98 11.21
CA LEU A 166 13.93 -11.78 10.56
C LEU A 166 13.81 -12.03 9.06
N THR A 167 12.62 -11.71 8.53
CA THR A 167 12.38 -11.56 7.09
C THR A 167 11.97 -10.12 6.82
N VAL A 168 12.64 -9.47 5.89
CA VAL A 168 12.28 -8.13 5.43
C VAL A 168 11.58 -8.28 4.07
N CYS A 169 10.39 -7.71 3.95
CA CYS A 169 9.69 -7.61 2.68
C CYS A 169 9.71 -6.13 2.26
N PRO A 170 10.65 -5.72 1.40
CA PRO A 170 10.77 -4.33 0.98
C PRO A 170 9.73 -3.97 -0.07
N HIS A 171 9.67 -2.70 -0.45
CA HIS A 171 8.76 -2.23 -1.50
C HIS A 171 9.10 -2.81 -2.87
N ALA A 172 10.39 -2.85 -3.22
CA ALA A 172 10.91 -3.59 -4.37
C ALA A 172 10.17 -3.32 -5.69
N SER A 173 9.85 -2.05 -5.99
CA SER A 173 9.04 -1.68 -7.15
C SER A 173 9.72 -1.91 -8.51
N GLY A 174 11.04 -2.07 -8.54
CA GLY A 174 11.81 -2.18 -9.79
C GLY A 174 12.16 -0.84 -10.43
N THR A 175 11.66 0.29 -9.92
CA THR A 175 12.10 1.60 -10.38
C THR A 175 13.49 1.94 -9.86
N ALA A 176 14.30 2.62 -10.65
CA ALA A 176 15.68 2.95 -10.30
C ALA A 176 15.78 3.72 -8.97
N GLY A 177 14.95 4.75 -8.78
CA GLY A 177 14.94 5.54 -7.55
C GLY A 177 14.64 4.72 -6.30
N ASN A 178 13.63 3.84 -6.36
CA ASN A 178 13.31 2.94 -5.24
C ASN A 178 14.48 1.98 -4.95
N SER A 179 15.03 1.37 -5.98
CA SER A 179 16.11 0.39 -5.81
C SER A 179 17.34 1.01 -5.15
N VAL A 180 17.70 2.25 -5.50
CA VAL A 180 18.82 2.97 -4.87
C VAL A 180 18.52 3.29 -3.41
N SER A 181 17.37 3.88 -3.13
CA SER A 181 16.95 4.30 -1.80
C SER A 181 16.82 3.12 -0.82
N GLU A 182 16.11 2.05 -1.22
CA GLU A 182 15.95 0.86 -0.37
C GLU A 182 17.26 0.13 -0.14
N ARG A 183 18.10 -0.01 -1.18
CA ARG A 183 19.41 -0.62 -1.03
C ARG A 183 20.30 0.15 -0.05
N ALA A 184 20.27 1.49 -0.11
CA ALA A 184 21.01 2.34 0.82
C ALA A 184 20.50 2.15 2.27
N ALA A 185 19.19 2.09 2.46
CA ALA A 185 18.59 1.85 3.77
C ALA A 185 18.93 0.47 4.34
N LEU A 186 18.77 -0.59 3.54
CA LEU A 186 19.08 -1.97 3.97
C LEU A 186 20.55 -2.13 4.35
N LYS A 187 21.48 -1.62 3.54
CA LYS A 187 22.93 -1.64 3.88
C LYS A 187 23.24 -0.87 5.16
N ARG A 188 22.55 0.26 5.40
CA ARG A 188 22.76 1.05 6.62
C ARG A 188 22.34 0.28 7.87
N VAL A 189 21.22 -0.44 7.82
CA VAL A 189 20.62 -1.11 8.98
C VAL A 189 21.24 -2.49 9.22
N PHE A 190 21.49 -3.26 8.17
CA PHE A 190 21.93 -4.66 8.29
C PHE A 190 23.43 -4.88 8.07
N LYS A 191 24.20 -3.84 7.71
CA LYS A 191 25.67 -3.85 7.66
C LYS A 191 26.25 -5.10 6.97
N ASP A 192 25.95 -5.29 5.69
CA ASP A 192 26.67 -6.23 4.81
C ASP A 192 27.52 -5.48 3.78
#